data_d5a4027c75625fdac828e709d9a0ccd9
#
_entry.id   d5a4027c75625fdac828e709d9a0ccd9
#
_cell.length_a   1.000
_cell.length_b   1.000
_cell.length_c   1.000
_cell.angle_alpha   90.00
_cell.angle_beta   90.00
_cell.angle_gamma   90.00
#
_symmetry.space_group_name_H-M   'P 1'
#
loop_
_entity.id
_entity.type
_entity.pdbx_description
1 polymer ?
#
loop_
_entity_poly.entity_id
_entity_poly.type
_entity_poly.pdbx_seq_one_letter_code
_entity_poly.pdbx_strand_id
1 'polypeptide(L)'
;MQSKEPKIVIALKAARLAAKEILKFSRRMDKVKIYEKGPTDFVTQVDRIAENIIISSLSEAFPDSAFICEESGKSGKENSDLVWVIDPIDGTTNFIHGFPYYSISIACYEKDILSHGIIYDITRDDEYFASKGKGAYLNQERLRVSKIKTLKNSLLCNSFHSGRIKPCLLYTSDAADDL
;
A
#
# COMPACT_ATOMS: atom_id res chain seq x y z
N MET A 1 5.27 16.38 20.38
CA MET A 1 5.35 15.57 19.15
C MET A 1 5.89 14.20 19.54
N GLN A 2 5.17 13.12 19.23
CA GLN A 2 5.70 11.77 19.44
C GLN A 2 6.71 11.49 18.31
N SER A 3 7.95 11.09 18.67
CA SER A 3 8.95 10.72 17.67
C SER A 3 8.48 9.46 16.92
N LYS A 4 8.59 9.48 15.58
CA LYS A 4 8.34 8.27 14.77
C LYS A 4 9.38 7.20 15.13
N GLU A 5 8.95 5.94 15.17
CA GLU A 5 9.86 4.81 15.33
C GLU A 5 10.87 4.75 14.19
N PRO A 6 12.15 4.38 14.44
CA PRO A 6 13.18 4.34 13.40
C PRO A 6 12.76 3.56 12.15
N LYS A 7 12.09 2.40 12.31
CA LYS A 7 11.59 1.59 11.21
C LYS A 7 10.56 2.33 10.36
N ILE A 8 9.63 3.06 10.99
CA ILE A 8 8.67 3.93 10.30
C ILE A 8 9.37 5.03 9.50
N VAL A 9 10.38 5.68 10.11
CA VAL A 9 11.12 6.76 9.44
C VAL A 9 11.81 6.27 8.16
N ILE A 10 12.50 5.14 8.26
CA ILE A 10 13.23 4.55 7.12
C ILE A 10 12.24 4.08 6.05
N ALA A 11 11.18 3.39 6.42
CA ALA A 11 10.18 2.90 5.47
C ALA A 11 9.43 4.04 4.76
N LEU A 12 9.08 5.12 5.46
CA LEU A 12 8.53 6.33 4.84
C LEU A 12 9.53 7.00 3.89
N LYS A 13 10.83 7.03 4.24
CA LYS A 13 11.87 7.54 3.35
C LYS A 13 11.95 6.69 2.07
N ALA A 14 11.91 5.37 2.19
CA ALA A 14 11.90 4.44 1.07
C ALA A 14 10.66 4.64 0.19
N ALA A 15 9.48 4.74 0.79
CA ALA A 15 8.22 4.99 0.08
C ALA A 15 8.26 6.33 -0.69
N ARG A 16 8.76 7.42 -0.10
CA ARG A 16 8.90 8.71 -0.81
C ARG A 16 9.88 8.64 -1.98
N LEU A 17 10.96 7.86 -1.87
CA LEU A 17 11.90 7.67 -2.98
C LEU A 17 11.24 6.92 -4.13
N ALA A 18 10.53 5.83 -3.83
CA ALA A 18 9.77 5.07 -4.81
C ALA A 18 8.65 5.91 -5.45
N ALA A 19 7.90 6.67 -4.65
CA ALA A 19 6.83 7.54 -5.13
C ALA A 19 7.31 8.58 -6.15
N LYS A 20 8.52 9.14 -5.98
CA LYS A 20 9.11 10.07 -6.96
C LYS A 20 9.29 9.42 -8.33
N GLU A 21 9.69 8.15 -8.39
CA GLU A 21 9.80 7.42 -9.66
C GLU A 21 8.41 7.12 -10.23
N ILE A 22 7.47 6.64 -9.41
CA ILE A 22 6.09 6.38 -9.83
C ILE A 22 5.47 7.64 -10.46
N LEU A 23 5.61 8.81 -9.82
CA LEU A 23 5.10 10.09 -10.34
C LEU A 23 5.76 10.55 -11.64
N LYS A 24 7.02 10.20 -11.91
CA LYS A 24 7.63 10.47 -13.22
C LYS A 24 6.94 9.69 -14.34
N PHE A 25 6.62 8.43 -14.07
CA PHE A 25 5.96 7.56 -15.05
C PHE A 25 4.47 7.88 -15.21
N SER A 26 3.76 8.28 -14.14
CA SER A 26 2.34 8.65 -14.23
C SER A 26 2.06 9.78 -15.23
N ARG A 27 3.05 10.66 -15.45
CA ARG A 27 2.99 11.75 -16.42
C ARG A 27 3.37 11.33 -17.85
N ARG A 28 3.79 10.08 -18.04
CA ARG A 28 4.32 9.55 -19.31
C ARG A 28 3.89 8.09 -19.52
N MET A 29 2.59 7.84 -19.35
CA MET A 29 2.01 6.49 -19.46
C MET A 29 2.26 5.85 -20.81
N ASP A 30 2.44 6.65 -21.88
CA ASP A 30 2.86 6.21 -23.22
C ASP A 30 4.20 5.43 -23.24
N LYS A 31 5.03 5.61 -22.20
CA LYS A 31 6.33 4.94 -22.05
C LYS A 31 6.33 3.79 -21.04
N VAL A 32 5.20 3.53 -20.38
CA VAL A 32 5.08 2.46 -19.39
C VAL A 32 4.81 1.14 -20.07
N LYS A 33 5.66 0.14 -19.77
CA LYS A 33 5.40 -1.25 -20.19
C LYS A 33 4.46 -1.89 -19.20
N ILE A 34 3.33 -2.38 -19.70
CA ILE A 34 2.30 -3.05 -18.93
C ILE A 34 2.38 -4.55 -19.24
N TYR A 35 2.29 -5.37 -18.21
CA TYR A 35 2.26 -6.83 -18.31
C TYR A 35 1.00 -7.33 -17.62
N GLU A 36 0.33 -8.30 -18.22
CA GLU A 36 -0.83 -8.97 -17.65
C GLU A 36 -0.38 -10.21 -16.87
N LYS A 37 -0.70 -10.27 -15.58
CA LYS A 37 -0.47 -11.44 -14.72
C LYS A 37 -1.64 -12.43 -14.79
N GLY A 38 -2.84 -11.95 -15.10
CA GLY A 38 -4.08 -12.73 -15.19
C GLY A 38 -5.24 -11.83 -15.61
N PRO A 39 -6.46 -12.35 -15.75
CA PRO A 39 -7.63 -11.55 -16.09
C PRO A 39 -7.78 -10.37 -15.10
N THR A 40 -7.63 -9.14 -15.60
CA THR A 40 -7.71 -7.90 -14.82
C THR A 40 -6.65 -7.71 -13.73
N ASP A 41 -5.56 -8.49 -13.77
CA ASP A 41 -4.41 -8.37 -12.89
C ASP A 41 -3.20 -7.91 -13.70
N PHE A 42 -2.74 -6.70 -13.42
CA PHE A 42 -1.69 -6.02 -14.19
C PHE A 42 -0.50 -5.69 -13.32
N VAL A 43 0.68 -5.75 -13.92
CA VAL A 43 1.91 -5.22 -13.36
C VAL A 43 2.59 -4.34 -14.40
N THR A 44 3.27 -3.32 -13.95
CA THR A 44 4.08 -2.48 -14.84
C THR A 44 5.56 -2.59 -14.49
N GLN A 45 6.41 -2.12 -15.40
CA GLN A 45 7.83 -1.96 -15.07
C GLN A 45 8.04 -1.01 -13.88
N VAL A 46 7.06 -0.13 -13.60
CA VAL A 46 7.14 0.88 -12.54
C VAL A 46 7.00 0.23 -11.17
N ASP A 47 6.13 -0.78 -11.03
CA ASP A 47 5.98 -1.58 -9.81
C ASP A 47 7.32 -2.20 -9.41
N ARG A 48 8.00 -2.83 -10.35
CA ARG A 48 9.32 -3.46 -10.11
C ARG A 48 10.41 -2.45 -9.76
N ILE A 49 10.40 -1.27 -10.41
CA ILE A 49 11.36 -0.20 -10.09
C ILE A 49 11.10 0.31 -8.66
N ALA A 50 9.85 0.56 -8.32
CA ALA A 50 9.45 1.03 -7.00
C ALA A 50 9.80 0.01 -5.91
N GLU A 51 9.49 -1.26 -6.14
CA GLU A 51 9.82 -2.36 -5.23
C GLU A 51 11.32 -2.44 -4.96
N ASN A 52 12.15 -2.40 -6.01
CA ASN A 52 13.60 -2.44 -5.88
C ASN A 52 14.16 -1.25 -5.07
N ILE A 53 13.59 -0.06 -5.23
CA ILE A 53 13.98 1.13 -4.46
C ILE A 53 13.66 0.92 -2.97
N ILE A 54 12.48 0.38 -2.67
CA ILE A 54 12.04 0.12 -1.29
C ILE A 54 12.94 -0.94 -0.65
N ILE A 55 13.14 -2.09 -1.32
CA ILE A 55 13.99 -3.18 -0.83
C ILE A 55 15.41 -2.67 -0.58
N SER A 56 16.01 -1.95 -1.53
CA SER A 56 17.38 -1.44 -1.39
C SER A 56 17.51 -0.52 -0.19
N SER A 57 16.56 0.41 -0.02
CA SER A 57 16.57 1.35 1.10
C SER A 57 16.40 0.67 2.46
N LEU A 58 15.56 -0.36 2.52
CA LEU A 58 15.32 -1.13 3.75
C LEU A 58 16.49 -2.08 4.06
N SER A 59 17.06 -2.72 3.04
CA SER A 59 18.24 -3.62 3.19
C SER A 59 19.46 -2.86 3.67
N GLU A 60 19.68 -1.64 3.20
CA GLU A 60 20.80 -0.79 3.67
C GLU A 60 20.68 -0.49 5.16
N ALA A 61 19.48 -0.19 5.64
CA ALA A 61 19.24 0.15 7.04
C ALA A 61 19.08 -1.09 7.94
N PHE A 62 18.59 -2.18 7.39
CA PHE A 62 18.28 -3.43 8.10
C PHE A 62 18.78 -4.64 7.31
N PRO A 63 20.10 -4.90 7.27
CA PRO A 63 20.71 -5.91 6.39
C PRO A 63 20.31 -7.36 6.72
N ASP A 64 19.83 -7.61 7.93
CA ASP A 64 19.37 -8.92 8.37
C ASP A 64 17.87 -9.17 8.13
N SER A 65 17.20 -8.33 7.33
CA SER A 65 15.77 -8.46 7.04
C SER A 65 15.47 -9.52 5.98
N ALA A 66 14.27 -10.08 6.08
CA ALA A 66 13.58 -10.78 4.98
C ALA A 66 12.53 -9.87 4.35
N PHE A 67 12.18 -10.18 3.11
CA PHE A 67 11.18 -9.45 2.33
C PHE A 67 10.15 -10.41 1.74
N ILE A 68 8.88 -10.01 1.74
CA ILE A 68 7.79 -10.64 1.02
C ILE A 68 7.19 -9.56 0.16
N CYS A 69 7.40 -9.65 -1.14
CA CYS A 69 7.06 -8.62 -2.10
C CYS A 69 6.04 -9.13 -3.10
N GLU A 70 5.17 -8.25 -3.58
CA GLU A 70 4.13 -8.61 -4.54
C GLU A 70 4.74 -9.05 -5.87
N GLU A 71 5.78 -8.36 -6.35
CA GLU A 71 6.33 -8.57 -7.68
C GLU A 71 7.47 -9.60 -7.71
N SER A 72 8.39 -9.55 -6.74
CA SER A 72 9.55 -10.43 -6.70
C SER A 72 9.40 -11.63 -5.78
N GLY A 73 8.34 -11.68 -4.96
CA GLY A 73 8.12 -12.75 -4.01
C GLY A 73 9.02 -12.64 -2.78
N LYS A 74 9.54 -13.77 -2.31
CA LYS A 74 10.36 -13.83 -1.09
C LYS A 74 11.83 -13.61 -1.40
N SER A 75 12.51 -12.79 -0.58
CA SER A 75 13.95 -12.52 -0.67
C SER A 75 14.53 -12.12 0.69
N GLY A 76 15.84 -11.87 0.74
CA GLY A 76 16.57 -11.47 1.96
C GLY A 76 17.00 -12.65 2.81
N LYS A 77 17.19 -12.42 4.12
CA LYS A 77 17.73 -13.40 5.06
C LYS A 77 16.67 -14.44 5.43
N GLU A 78 16.97 -15.72 5.23
CA GLU A 78 16.11 -16.80 5.70
C GLU A 78 15.97 -16.79 7.23
N ASN A 79 14.76 -17.10 7.72
CA ASN A 79 14.43 -17.13 9.15
C ASN A 79 14.77 -15.83 9.90
N SER A 80 14.61 -14.70 9.24
CA SER A 80 14.79 -13.40 9.88
C SER A 80 13.65 -13.08 10.84
N ASP A 81 14.00 -12.56 12.02
CA ASP A 81 13.04 -12.00 12.97
C ASP A 81 12.39 -10.69 12.46
N LEU A 82 12.94 -10.07 11.41
CA LEU A 82 12.47 -8.84 10.81
C LEU A 82 12.04 -9.07 9.36
N VAL A 83 10.74 -9.04 9.12
CA VAL A 83 10.16 -9.31 7.79
C VAL A 83 9.39 -8.08 7.32
N TRP A 84 9.72 -7.61 6.12
CA TRP A 84 8.99 -6.55 5.43
C TRP A 84 8.06 -7.15 4.38
N VAL A 85 6.80 -6.74 4.40
CA VAL A 85 5.81 -7.09 3.37
C VAL A 85 5.54 -5.82 2.57
N ILE A 86 5.72 -5.89 1.25
CA ILE A 86 5.76 -4.72 0.36
C ILE A 86 4.81 -4.94 -0.81
N ASP A 87 3.91 -3.97 -1.00
CA ASP A 87 3.17 -3.74 -2.23
C ASP A 87 3.60 -2.38 -2.79
N PRO A 88 4.32 -2.35 -3.91
CA PRO A 88 4.91 -1.14 -4.45
C PRO A 88 3.90 -0.17 -5.06
N ILE A 89 2.77 -0.66 -5.62
CA ILE A 89 1.69 0.16 -6.17
C ILE A 89 0.34 -0.54 -5.91
N ASP A 90 -0.19 -0.41 -4.69
CA ASP A 90 -1.57 -0.80 -4.42
C ASP A 90 -2.52 0.09 -5.24
N GLY A 91 -3.23 -0.54 -6.18
CA GLY A 91 -4.05 0.13 -7.16
C GLY A 91 -3.38 0.28 -8.53
N THR A 92 -2.58 -0.69 -9.00
CA THR A 92 -1.92 -0.69 -10.32
C THR A 92 -2.89 -0.43 -11.47
N THR A 93 -4.11 -0.96 -11.39
CA THR A 93 -5.16 -0.68 -12.39
C THR A 93 -5.51 0.81 -12.42
N ASN A 94 -5.65 1.47 -11.27
CA ASN A 94 -5.90 2.90 -11.20
C ASN A 94 -4.74 3.71 -11.78
N PHE A 95 -3.51 3.31 -11.44
CA PHE A 95 -2.30 3.92 -11.98
C PHE A 95 -2.27 3.86 -13.51
N ILE A 96 -2.53 2.67 -14.10
CA ILE A 96 -2.53 2.46 -15.56
C ILE A 96 -3.57 3.35 -16.25
N HIS A 97 -4.77 3.50 -15.65
CA HIS A 97 -5.85 4.31 -16.20
C HIS A 97 -5.75 5.80 -15.84
N GLY A 98 -4.68 6.24 -15.16
CA GLY A 98 -4.52 7.63 -14.74
C GLY A 98 -5.52 8.10 -13.69
N PHE A 99 -6.20 7.15 -13.00
CA PHE A 99 -7.06 7.48 -11.88
C PHE A 99 -6.22 7.70 -10.62
N PRO A 100 -6.23 8.92 -10.02
CA PRO A 100 -5.28 9.30 -8.98
C PRO A 100 -5.67 8.72 -7.61
N TYR A 101 -5.71 7.40 -7.49
CA TYR A 101 -6.04 6.66 -6.28
C TYR A 101 -5.21 5.36 -6.23
N TYR A 102 -3.97 5.50 -5.82
CA TYR A 102 -3.00 4.42 -5.65
C TYR A 102 -1.97 4.79 -4.58
N SER A 103 -1.42 3.79 -3.91
CA SER A 103 -0.56 3.97 -2.75
C SER A 103 0.61 2.99 -2.75
N ILE A 104 1.58 3.21 -1.87
CA ILE A 104 2.59 2.23 -1.49
C ILE A 104 2.19 1.67 -0.14
N SER A 105 2.17 0.35 0.01
CA SER A 105 1.88 -0.33 1.26
C SER A 105 3.12 -1.08 1.77
N ILE A 106 3.52 -0.84 3.01
CA ILE A 106 4.66 -1.50 3.65
C ILE A 106 4.25 -1.93 5.06
N ALA A 107 4.37 -3.22 5.35
CA ALA A 107 4.19 -3.75 6.68
C ALA A 107 5.51 -4.32 7.22
N CYS A 108 5.69 -4.26 8.54
CA CYS A 108 6.87 -4.77 9.22
C CYS A 108 6.45 -5.75 10.33
N TYR A 109 6.91 -6.97 10.22
CA TYR A 109 6.78 -7.99 11.24
C TYR A 109 8.08 -8.10 12.03
N GLU A 110 7.96 -8.22 13.35
CA GLU A 110 9.05 -8.54 14.27
C GLU A 110 8.68 -9.81 15.04
N LYS A 111 9.45 -10.89 14.86
CA LYS A 111 9.18 -12.21 15.47
C LYS A 111 7.72 -12.65 15.22
N ASP A 112 7.33 -12.65 13.95
CA ASP A 112 5.98 -13.01 13.48
C ASP A 112 4.82 -12.13 14.01
N ILE A 113 5.15 -11.00 14.66
CA ILE A 113 4.17 -10.04 15.14
C ILE A 113 4.16 -8.82 14.23
N LEU A 114 3.00 -8.48 13.67
CA LEU A 114 2.84 -7.21 12.94
C LEU A 114 3.07 -6.04 13.89
N SER A 115 4.17 -5.34 13.69
CA SER A 115 4.66 -4.28 14.57
C SER A 115 4.44 -2.88 14.01
N HIS A 116 4.61 -2.72 12.69
CA HIS A 116 4.45 -1.43 12.02
C HIS A 116 3.73 -1.60 10.69
N GLY A 117 2.98 -0.58 10.29
CA GLY A 117 2.36 -0.48 8.98
C GLY A 117 2.46 0.94 8.46
N ILE A 118 2.65 1.07 7.14
CA ILE A 118 2.74 2.33 6.41
C ILE A 118 1.90 2.19 5.15
N ILE A 119 1.08 3.21 4.88
CA ILE A 119 0.48 3.44 3.58
C ILE A 119 0.85 4.86 3.17
N TYR A 120 1.48 5.01 2.02
CA TYR A 120 1.84 6.29 1.47
C TYR A 120 0.96 6.59 0.26
N ASP A 121 -0.01 7.51 0.40
CA ASP A 121 -0.82 8.01 -0.72
C ASP A 121 0.07 8.88 -1.61
N ILE A 122 0.43 8.35 -2.77
CA ILE A 122 1.35 8.97 -3.70
C ILE A 122 0.75 10.25 -4.30
N THR A 123 -0.56 10.27 -4.45
CA THR A 123 -1.29 11.33 -5.17
C THR A 123 -1.52 12.57 -4.31
N ARG A 124 -1.62 12.39 -2.98
CA ARG A 124 -1.85 13.46 -2.00
C ARG A 124 -0.63 13.81 -1.18
N ASP A 125 0.47 13.03 -1.28
CA ASP A 125 1.66 13.12 -0.43
C ASP A 125 1.32 12.90 1.06
N ASP A 126 0.39 11.97 1.33
CA ASP A 126 -0.09 11.66 2.67
C ASP A 126 0.56 10.40 3.24
N GLU A 127 1.06 10.51 4.47
CA GLU A 127 1.73 9.43 5.20
C GLU A 127 0.82 8.85 6.27
N TYR A 128 0.21 7.71 6.00
CA TYR A 128 -0.48 6.93 7.01
C TYR A 128 0.50 5.93 7.63
N PHE A 129 0.62 5.93 8.94
CA PHE A 129 1.47 4.97 9.62
C PHE A 129 0.93 4.58 11.00
N ALA A 130 1.26 3.38 11.42
CA ALA A 130 0.91 2.86 12.72
C ALA A 130 2.04 2.02 13.31
N SER A 131 2.14 2.02 14.63
CA SER A 131 2.97 1.09 15.39
C SER A 131 2.14 0.42 16.47
N LYS A 132 2.38 -0.88 16.69
CA LYS A 132 1.66 -1.67 17.68
C LYS A 132 1.72 -1.00 19.06
N GLY A 133 0.56 -0.77 19.65
CA GLY A 133 0.42 -0.12 20.97
C GLY A 133 0.61 1.41 20.97
N LYS A 134 1.01 2.03 19.83
CA LYS A 134 1.24 3.48 19.76
C LYS A 134 0.19 4.26 18.97
N GLY A 135 -0.72 3.53 18.31
CA GLY A 135 -1.82 4.10 17.53
C GLY A 135 -1.44 4.38 16.09
N ALA A 136 -2.39 4.99 15.34
CA ALA A 136 -2.26 5.33 13.93
C ALA A 136 -2.23 6.85 13.73
N TYR A 137 -1.56 7.27 12.69
CA TYR A 137 -1.32 8.68 12.36
C TYR A 137 -1.48 8.92 10.86
N LEU A 138 -1.95 10.11 10.51
CA LEU A 138 -1.87 10.71 9.20
C LEU A 138 -0.92 11.90 9.29
N ASN A 139 0.19 11.84 8.61
CA ASN A 139 1.26 12.85 8.69
C ASN A 139 1.72 13.06 10.15
N GLN A 140 1.25 14.11 10.79
CA GLN A 140 1.58 14.43 12.19
C GLN A 140 0.37 14.28 13.13
N GLU A 141 -0.82 14.01 12.58
CA GLU A 141 -2.07 13.97 13.32
C GLU A 141 -2.44 12.54 13.72
N ARG A 142 -2.81 12.35 14.97
CA ARG A 142 -3.26 11.06 15.45
C ARG A 142 -4.66 10.73 14.96
N LEU A 143 -4.79 9.62 14.27
CA LEU A 143 -6.08 9.11 13.82
C LEU A 143 -6.90 8.51 14.96
N ARG A 144 -8.21 8.66 14.87
CA ARG A 144 -9.21 8.05 15.75
C ARG A 144 -10.35 7.49 14.93
N VAL A 145 -10.88 6.36 15.34
CA VAL A 145 -12.12 5.83 14.77
C VAL A 145 -13.28 6.78 15.01
N SER A 146 -14.24 6.80 14.12
CA SER A 146 -15.46 7.60 14.27
C SER A 146 -16.26 7.15 15.51
N LYS A 147 -17.10 8.04 16.05
CA LYS A 147 -18.02 7.73 17.15
C LYS A 147 -19.36 7.16 16.66
N ILE A 148 -19.51 6.98 15.35
CA ILE A 148 -20.74 6.44 14.73
C ILE A 148 -20.86 4.96 15.07
N LYS A 149 -22.02 4.57 15.64
CA LYS A 149 -22.28 3.21 16.12
C LYS A 149 -23.31 2.45 15.28
N THR A 150 -23.95 3.10 14.32
CA THR A 150 -25.03 2.52 13.51
C THR A 150 -24.77 2.75 12.03
N LEU A 151 -25.20 1.81 11.17
CA LEU A 151 -25.06 1.93 9.72
C LEU A 151 -25.80 3.14 9.17
N LYS A 152 -26.96 3.50 9.75
CA LYS A 152 -27.81 4.62 9.30
C LYS A 152 -27.05 5.95 9.13
N ASN A 153 -25.98 6.16 9.90
CA ASN A 153 -25.20 7.40 9.89
C ASN A 153 -23.75 7.17 9.42
N SER A 154 -23.47 6.03 8.80
CA SER A 154 -22.13 5.66 8.35
C SER A 154 -21.94 5.99 6.88
N LEU A 155 -20.73 6.44 6.53
CA LEU A 155 -20.22 6.39 5.16
C LEU A 155 -19.57 5.03 4.95
N LEU A 156 -20.05 4.29 3.96
CA LEU A 156 -19.48 2.99 3.58
C LEU A 156 -18.70 3.15 2.28
N CYS A 157 -17.52 2.54 2.25
CA CYS A 157 -16.72 2.40 1.04
C CYS A 157 -16.60 0.92 0.72
N ASN A 158 -16.79 0.57 -0.54
CA ASN A 158 -16.64 -0.80 -1.03
C ASN A 158 -15.72 -0.82 -2.24
N SER A 159 -14.92 -1.86 -2.36
CA SER A 159 -14.12 -2.13 -3.55
C SER A 159 -14.41 -3.54 -4.04
N PHE A 160 -14.47 -3.71 -5.36
CA PHE A 160 -14.68 -5.00 -5.99
C PHE A 160 -13.40 -5.44 -6.68
N HIS A 161 -12.95 -6.64 -6.38
CA HIS A 161 -11.93 -7.28 -7.19
C HIS A 161 -12.56 -7.70 -8.52
N SER A 162 -12.10 -7.13 -9.62
CA SER A 162 -12.72 -7.24 -10.95
C SER A 162 -12.92 -8.67 -11.45
N GLY A 163 -12.06 -9.62 -11.05
CA GLY A 163 -12.19 -11.03 -11.41
C GLY A 163 -13.26 -11.82 -10.63
N ARG A 164 -13.95 -11.21 -9.66
CA ARG A 164 -14.90 -11.89 -8.77
C ARG A 164 -16.28 -11.22 -8.68
N ILE A 165 -16.60 -10.30 -9.58
CA ILE A 165 -17.93 -9.69 -9.61
C ILE A 165 -18.94 -10.75 -10.05
N LYS A 166 -19.60 -11.35 -9.06
CA LYS A 166 -20.78 -12.18 -9.36
C LYS A 166 -21.96 -11.25 -9.68
N PRO A 167 -22.83 -11.58 -10.64
CA PRO A 167 -24.01 -10.75 -10.97
C PRO A 167 -24.87 -10.37 -9.76
N CYS A 168 -24.92 -11.22 -8.73
CA CYS A 168 -25.67 -10.93 -7.50
C CYS A 168 -25.10 -9.78 -6.66
N LEU A 169 -23.83 -9.39 -6.81
CA LEU A 169 -23.25 -8.25 -6.09
C LEU A 169 -23.63 -6.92 -6.75
N LEU A 170 -23.86 -6.89 -8.06
CA LEU A 170 -24.41 -5.72 -8.75
C LEU A 170 -25.87 -5.50 -8.38
N TYR A 171 -26.63 -6.58 -8.13
CA TYR A 171 -28.05 -6.50 -7.78
C TYR A 171 -28.28 -5.95 -6.35
N THR A 172 -27.36 -6.20 -5.43
CA THR A 172 -27.49 -5.72 -4.04
C THR A 172 -27.12 -4.24 -3.86
N SER A 173 -26.46 -3.61 -4.82
CA SER A 173 -26.19 -2.15 -4.77
C SER A 173 -27.41 -1.33 -5.22
N ASP A 174 -28.27 -1.86 -6.12
CA ASP A 174 -29.51 -1.21 -6.53
C ASP A 174 -30.63 -1.31 -5.47
N ALA A 175 -30.56 -2.32 -4.59
CA ALA A 175 -31.53 -2.47 -3.50
C ALA A 175 -31.38 -1.45 -2.36
N ALA A 176 -30.34 -0.61 -2.38
CA ALA A 176 -30.14 0.43 -1.38
C ALA A 176 -30.96 1.70 -1.66
N ASP A 177 -31.50 1.86 -2.87
CA ASP A 177 -32.32 3.02 -3.27
C ASP A 177 -33.81 2.83 -2.92
N ASP A 178 -34.21 1.62 -2.49
CA ASP A 178 -35.62 1.30 -2.16
C ASP A 178 -35.92 1.29 -0.64
N LEU A 179 -35.02 1.84 0.19
CA LEU A 179 -35.17 2.00 1.65
C LEU A 179 -35.08 3.49 2.03
#